data_d77372a578dd72c92cda53510873b967
#
_entry.id   d77372a578dd72c92cda53510873b967
#
_cell.length_a   1.000
_cell.length_b   1.000
_cell.length_c   1.000
_cell.angle_alpha   90.00
_cell.angle_beta   90.00
_cell.angle_gamma   90.00
#
_symmetry.space_group_name_H-M   'P 1'
#
loop_
_entity.id
_entity.type
_entity.pdbx_description
1 polymer ?
#
loop_
_entity_poly.entity_id
_entity_poly.type
_entity_poly.pdbx_seq_one_letter_code
_entity_poly.pdbx_strand_id
1 'polypeptide(L)'
;MNQLNDISLVAQVVVFRNTKAFDQLVKKYQSPVRRFFLNLTCGDSELSDDLAQDTFIKAYTNIASFRNLSSFSTWLYRIAYNIFYDYIRSRKETADLDAREIDAANSAEQENIGQKMDIYRSLKTLKEIERTCITLFYMEDLSIEKIAGITGIP
;
A
#
# COMPACT_ATOMS: atom_id res chain seq x y z
N MET A 1 1.25 -3.71 -16.94
CA MET A 1 1.03 -4.16 -17.71
C MET A 1 0.19 -3.42 -18.49
N ASN A 2 -0.75 -3.14 -18.46
CA ASN A 2 -1.42 -2.48 -19.29
C ASN A 2 -1.82 -1.14 -18.82
N GLN A 3 -0.93 -0.13 -18.90
CA GLN A 3 -1.29 1.21 -18.59
C GLN A 3 -2.43 1.69 -19.44
N LEU A 4 -2.52 1.28 -20.68
CA LEU A 4 -3.61 1.70 -21.55
C LEU A 4 -4.93 1.14 -21.04
N ASN A 5 -4.91 -0.06 -20.51
CA ASN A 5 -6.13 -0.64 -20.00
C ASN A 5 -6.54 0.08 -18.72
N ASP A 6 -5.59 0.45 -17.88
CA ASP A 6 -5.88 1.19 -16.67
C ASP A 6 -6.49 2.55 -17.00
N ILE A 7 -5.91 3.26 -17.98
CA ILE A 7 -6.41 4.56 -18.36
C ILE A 7 -7.84 4.44 -18.87
N SER A 8 -8.13 3.40 -19.64
CA SER A 8 -9.45 3.18 -20.15
C SER A 8 -10.44 2.92 -19.02
N LEU A 9 -10.05 2.11 -18.06
CA LEU A 9 -10.93 1.80 -16.92
C LEU A 9 -11.16 3.04 -16.07
N VAL A 10 -10.12 3.84 -15.84
CA VAL A 10 -10.27 5.07 -15.07
C VAL A 10 -11.22 6.01 -15.78
N ALA A 11 -11.09 6.13 -17.10
CA ALA A 11 -11.97 7.01 -17.85
C ALA A 11 -13.43 6.57 -17.74
N GLN A 12 -13.66 5.26 -17.75
CA GLN A 12 -15.02 4.75 -17.61
C GLN A 12 -15.59 5.06 -16.22
N VAL A 13 -14.76 5.02 -15.19
CA VAL A 13 -15.22 5.33 -13.85
C VAL A 13 -15.55 6.82 -13.75
N VAL A 14 -14.66 7.66 -14.25
CA VAL A 14 -14.80 9.09 -14.09
C VAL A 14 -15.95 9.64 -14.94
N VAL A 15 -16.03 9.24 -16.19
CA VAL A 15 -17.00 9.79 -17.10
C VAL A 15 -18.36 9.16 -16.95
N PHE A 16 -18.42 7.84 -16.86
CA PHE A 16 -19.70 7.15 -16.84
C PHE A 16 -20.07 6.59 -15.48
N ARG A 17 -19.25 6.85 -14.46
CA ARG A 17 -19.47 6.32 -13.12
C ARG A 17 -19.69 4.81 -13.15
N ASN A 18 -18.92 4.13 -13.97
CA ASN A 18 -19.07 2.71 -14.15
C ASN A 18 -18.36 1.98 -13.00
N THR A 19 -19.08 1.53 -12.01
CA THR A 19 -18.49 0.87 -10.86
C THR A 19 -17.87 -0.47 -11.23
N LYS A 20 -18.35 -1.10 -12.30
CA LYS A 20 -17.74 -2.36 -12.72
C LYS A 20 -16.34 -2.14 -13.23
N ALA A 21 -16.06 -0.99 -13.85
CA ALA A 21 -14.72 -0.68 -14.29
C ALA A 21 -13.81 -0.52 -13.08
N PHE A 22 -14.29 0.09 -12.01
CA PHE A 22 -13.50 0.23 -10.81
C PHE A 22 -13.26 -1.15 -10.17
N ASP A 23 -14.26 -2.03 -10.21
CA ASP A 23 -14.07 -3.37 -9.68
C ASP A 23 -12.96 -4.10 -10.41
N GLN A 24 -12.81 -3.86 -11.70
CA GLN A 24 -11.72 -4.48 -12.45
C GLN A 24 -10.37 -3.95 -11.99
N LEU A 25 -10.29 -2.65 -11.68
CA LEU A 25 -9.06 -2.09 -11.14
C LEU A 25 -8.74 -2.69 -9.76
N VAL A 26 -9.76 -2.87 -8.93
CA VAL A 26 -9.56 -3.47 -7.62
C VAL A 26 -9.07 -4.90 -7.78
N LYS A 27 -9.69 -5.67 -8.66
CA LYS A 27 -9.26 -7.05 -8.85
C LYS A 27 -7.83 -7.13 -9.35
N LYS A 28 -7.43 -6.15 -10.16
CA LYS A 28 -6.08 -6.18 -10.69
C LYS A 28 -5.05 -5.82 -9.64
N TYR A 29 -5.37 -4.88 -8.76
CA TYR A 29 -4.38 -4.34 -7.84
C TYR A 29 -4.53 -4.79 -6.39
N GLN A 30 -5.58 -5.54 -6.05
CA GLN A 30 -5.79 -5.88 -4.65
C GLN A 30 -4.66 -6.73 -4.08
N SER A 31 -4.16 -7.70 -4.83
CA SER A 31 -3.07 -8.52 -4.33
C SER A 31 -1.76 -7.77 -4.19
N PRO A 32 -1.34 -6.99 -5.19
CA PRO A 32 -0.12 -6.19 -5.02
C PRO A 32 -0.22 -5.19 -3.88
N VAL A 33 -1.36 -4.54 -3.71
CA VAL A 33 -1.51 -3.55 -2.63
C VAL A 33 -1.49 -4.25 -1.29
N ARG A 34 -2.16 -5.41 -1.17
CA ARG A 34 -2.14 -6.14 0.08
C ARG A 34 -0.73 -6.59 0.41
N ARG A 35 0.00 -7.09 -0.59
CA ARG A 35 1.37 -7.53 -0.39
C ARG A 35 2.26 -6.36 0.05
N PHE A 36 2.05 -5.19 -0.54
CA PHE A 36 2.78 -4.00 -0.14
C PHE A 36 2.57 -3.73 1.36
N PHE A 37 1.33 -3.77 1.83
CA PHE A 37 1.07 -3.52 3.24
C PHE A 37 1.59 -4.66 4.12
N LEU A 38 1.52 -5.90 3.67
CA LEU A 38 2.07 -6.99 4.45
C LEU A 38 3.56 -6.78 4.70
N ASN A 39 4.27 -6.28 3.71
CA ASN A 39 5.68 -6.03 3.88
C ASN A 39 5.92 -4.82 4.80
N LEU A 40 5.09 -3.79 4.70
CA LEU A 40 5.26 -2.62 5.56
C LEU A 40 4.87 -2.91 7.00
N THR A 41 3.90 -3.78 7.22
CA THR A 41 3.45 -4.10 8.57
C THR A 41 4.17 -5.33 9.13
N CYS A 42 5.09 -5.88 8.34
CA CYS A 42 5.85 -7.05 8.76
C CYS A 42 4.97 -8.24 9.08
N GLY A 43 3.95 -8.43 8.24
CA GLY A 43 3.14 -9.63 8.33
C GLY A 43 1.81 -9.52 9.06
N ASP A 44 1.42 -8.32 9.44
CA ASP A 44 0.14 -8.17 10.13
C ASP A 44 -0.97 -8.21 9.10
N SER A 45 -1.60 -9.35 8.91
CA SER A 45 -2.57 -9.52 7.84
C SER A 45 -3.85 -8.75 8.08
N GLU A 46 -4.30 -8.66 9.31
CA GLU A 46 -5.53 -7.96 9.58
C GLU A 46 -5.36 -6.47 9.31
N LEU A 47 -4.29 -5.89 9.80
CA LEU A 47 -4.01 -4.48 9.55
C LEU A 47 -3.80 -4.23 8.06
N SER A 48 -3.10 -5.14 7.39
CA SER A 48 -2.84 -4.98 5.96
C SER A 48 -4.13 -5.00 5.16
N ASP A 49 -5.07 -5.84 5.52
CA ASP A 49 -6.35 -5.87 4.83
C ASP A 49 -7.12 -4.58 5.06
N ASP A 50 -7.08 -4.03 6.27
CA ASP A 50 -7.76 -2.78 6.56
C ASP A 50 -7.13 -1.63 5.79
N LEU A 51 -5.81 -1.57 5.75
CA LEU A 51 -5.14 -0.49 5.04
C LEU A 51 -5.36 -0.60 3.53
N ALA A 52 -5.41 -1.81 3.02
CA ALA A 52 -5.68 -2.01 1.59
C ALA A 52 -7.10 -1.55 1.26
N GLN A 53 -8.06 -1.87 2.11
CA GLN A 53 -9.42 -1.46 1.87
C GLN A 53 -9.52 0.06 1.90
N ASP A 54 -8.87 0.71 2.86
CA ASP A 54 -8.87 2.16 2.94
C ASP A 54 -8.24 2.78 1.70
N THR A 55 -7.20 2.12 1.16
CA THR A 55 -6.53 2.60 -0.03
C THR A 55 -7.51 2.63 -1.21
N PHE A 56 -8.27 1.56 -1.40
CA PHE A 56 -9.19 1.51 -2.52
C PHE A 56 -10.39 2.43 -2.33
N ILE A 57 -10.85 2.63 -1.10
CA ILE A 57 -11.90 3.58 -0.84
C ILE A 57 -11.42 4.99 -1.18
N LYS A 58 -10.19 5.33 -0.76
CA LYS A 58 -9.67 6.65 -1.04
C LYS A 58 -9.39 6.83 -2.52
N ALA A 59 -8.94 5.78 -3.19
CA ALA A 59 -8.73 5.83 -4.63
C ALA A 59 -10.05 6.09 -5.35
N TYR A 60 -11.11 5.42 -4.94
CA TYR A 60 -12.40 5.60 -5.61
C TYR A 60 -12.91 7.03 -5.40
N THR A 61 -12.82 7.56 -4.20
CA THR A 61 -13.35 8.89 -3.94
C THR A 61 -12.52 9.97 -4.60
N ASN A 62 -11.25 9.70 -4.91
CA ASN A 62 -10.39 10.70 -5.52
C ASN A 62 -10.01 10.39 -6.96
N ILE A 63 -10.70 9.45 -7.58
CA ILE A 63 -10.26 8.99 -8.90
C ILE A 63 -10.36 10.10 -9.93
N ALA A 64 -11.26 11.04 -9.75
CA ALA A 64 -11.37 12.15 -10.69
C ALA A 64 -10.15 13.05 -10.66
N SER A 65 -9.34 12.98 -9.60
CA SER A 65 -8.16 13.80 -9.52
C SER A 65 -6.95 13.18 -10.21
N PHE A 66 -7.08 11.94 -10.67
CA PHE A 66 -5.97 11.30 -11.36
C PHE A 66 -5.80 11.98 -12.71
N ARG A 67 -4.66 12.62 -12.93
CA ARG A 67 -4.43 13.37 -14.13
C ARG A 67 -3.54 12.69 -15.12
N ASN A 68 -3.28 11.44 -14.92
CA ASN A 68 -2.48 10.68 -15.86
C ASN A 68 -1.06 11.20 -16.00
N LEU A 69 -0.56 11.93 -15.00
CA LEU A 69 0.80 12.40 -15.02
C LEU A 69 1.75 11.28 -14.61
N SER A 70 1.22 10.20 -14.09
CA SER A 70 2.01 9.03 -13.77
C SER A 70 1.13 7.83 -14.10
N SER A 71 1.66 6.63 -13.97
CA SER A 71 0.83 5.46 -14.19
C SER A 71 -0.20 5.36 -13.06
N PHE A 72 -1.29 4.65 -13.31
CA PHE A 72 -2.30 4.47 -12.30
C PHE A 72 -1.70 3.74 -11.10
N SER A 73 -0.84 2.76 -11.33
CA SER A 73 -0.25 2.03 -10.22
C SER A 73 0.60 2.94 -9.34
N THR A 74 1.37 3.85 -9.92
CA THR A 74 2.16 4.80 -9.14
C THR A 74 1.25 5.69 -8.30
N TRP A 75 0.17 6.16 -8.90
CA TRP A 75 -0.79 7.01 -8.20
C TRP A 75 -1.44 6.23 -7.05
N LEU A 76 -1.77 4.96 -7.29
CA LEU A 76 -2.39 4.13 -6.28
C LEU A 76 -1.42 3.85 -5.13
N TYR A 77 -0.16 3.55 -5.43
CA TYR A 77 0.83 3.31 -4.40
C TYR A 77 1.11 4.59 -3.59
N ARG A 78 1.00 5.75 -4.21
CA ARG A 78 1.14 6.99 -3.45
C ARG A 78 0.02 7.11 -2.42
N ILE A 79 -1.19 6.75 -2.78
CA ILE A 79 -2.30 6.75 -1.84
C ILE A 79 -2.03 5.75 -0.72
N ALA A 80 -1.58 4.55 -1.08
CA ALA A 80 -1.28 3.53 -0.09
C ALA A 80 -0.18 3.96 0.87
N TYR A 81 0.87 4.57 0.32
CA TYR A 81 1.97 5.07 1.13
C TYR A 81 1.48 6.13 2.11
N ASN A 82 0.67 7.06 1.65
CA ASN A 82 0.17 8.11 2.53
C ASN A 82 -0.75 7.55 3.61
N ILE A 83 -1.54 6.55 3.29
CA ILE A 83 -2.41 5.92 4.26
C ILE A 83 -1.58 5.23 5.33
N PHE A 84 -0.52 4.55 4.92
CA PHE A 84 0.33 3.86 5.89
C PHE A 84 1.02 4.85 6.83
N TYR A 85 1.53 5.94 6.29
CA TYR A 85 2.24 6.91 7.12
C TYR A 85 1.28 7.71 8.00
N ASP A 86 0.06 7.94 7.55
CA ASP A 86 -0.95 8.54 8.41
C ASP A 86 -1.28 7.60 9.56
N TYR A 87 -1.35 6.31 9.28
CA TYR A 87 -1.61 5.33 10.31
C TYR A 87 -0.45 5.31 11.32
N ILE A 88 0.78 5.32 10.86
CA ILE A 88 1.93 5.28 11.74
C ILE A 88 1.97 6.55 12.60
N ARG A 89 1.69 7.69 12.02
CA ARG A 89 1.71 8.93 12.75
C ARG A 89 0.63 8.93 13.83
N SER A 90 -0.56 8.48 13.48
CA SER A 90 -1.65 8.42 14.41
C SER A 90 -1.34 7.47 15.55
N ARG A 91 -0.71 6.35 15.24
CA ARG A 91 -0.38 5.39 16.26
C ARG A 91 0.69 5.89 17.20
N LYS A 92 1.66 6.66 16.71
CA LYS A 92 2.68 7.21 17.55
C LYS A 92 2.09 8.22 18.53
N GLU A 93 1.13 9.00 18.08
CA GLU A 93 0.48 9.97 18.94
C GLU A 93 -0.29 9.25 20.04
N THR A 94 -0.95 8.17 19.70
CA THR A 94 -1.68 7.40 20.68
C THR A 94 -0.72 6.74 21.67
N ALA A 95 0.40 6.29 21.18
CA ALA A 95 1.36 5.62 22.04
C ALA A 95 1.96 6.57 23.06
N ASP A 96 2.11 7.84 22.68
CA ASP A 96 2.63 8.79 23.64
C ASP A 96 1.64 8.95 24.79
N LEU A 97 0.36 8.80 24.54
CA LEU A 97 -0.58 8.91 25.59
C LEU A 97 -0.66 7.64 26.41
N ASP A 98 -0.56 6.48 25.81
CA ASP A 98 -0.68 5.27 26.55
C ASP A 98 0.57 4.58 26.52
N ALA A 99 1.51 4.86 27.05
CA ALA A 99 2.76 4.17 27.08
C ALA A 99 2.72 2.69 27.03
N ARG A 100 1.82 2.05 26.53
CA ARG A 100 1.77 0.67 26.60
C ARG A 100 2.07 0.09 25.33
N GLU A 101 2.93 -0.58 25.11
CA GLU A 101 3.25 -1.13 23.95
C GLU A 101 2.65 -2.31 23.70
N ILE A 102 2.02 -2.51 22.83
CA ILE A 102 1.46 -3.64 22.53
C ILE A 102 2.24 -4.35 21.65
N ASP A 103 2.91 -5.17 21.95
CA ASP A 103 3.67 -5.93 21.21
C ASP A 103 2.86 -6.77 20.57
N ALA A 104 2.04 -6.47 19.97
CA ALA A 104 1.17 -7.24 19.43
C ALA A 104 1.59 -8.14 18.62
N ALA A 105 2.25 -8.48 18.41
CA ALA A 105 2.70 -9.32 17.66
C ALA A 105 2.08 -10.44 17.42
N ASN A 106 2.07 -11.11 17.70
CA ASN A 106 1.53 -12.30 17.62
C ASN A 106 0.78 -12.64 16.56
N SER A 107 1.03 -12.68 15.71
CA SER A 107 0.43 -13.08 14.80
C SER A 107 0.25 -14.33 14.70
N ALA A 108 -0.57 -14.75 14.74
CA ALA A 108 -0.83 -15.97 14.72
C ALA A 108 -0.77 -16.67 13.51
N GLU A 109 -0.84 -16.27 12.49
CA GLU A 109 -0.80 -17.02 11.38
C GLU A 109 0.42 -17.60 11.20
N GLN A 110 0.73 -18.64 11.64
CA GLN A 110 1.92 -19.23 11.49
C GLN A 110 2.10 -20.11 10.38
N GLU A 111 1.43 -20.24 9.45
CA GLU A 111 1.66 -21.12 8.43
C GLU A 111 2.61 -20.64 7.46
N ASN A 112 3.35 -21.27 6.85
CA ASN A 112 4.24 -20.89 5.85
C ASN A 112 5.27 -20.08 6.33
N ILE A 113 5.63 -20.23 7.41
CA ILE A 113 6.39 -19.46 8.02
C ILE A 113 7.80 -19.36 7.78
N GLY A 114 8.51 -20.23 7.65
CA GLY A 114 9.92 -20.16 7.59
C GLY A 114 10.46 -18.96 6.87
N GLN A 115 10.43 -18.93 5.59
CA GLN A 115 11.07 -17.88 4.85
C GLN A 115 10.38 -16.55 5.00
N LYS A 116 9.07 -16.55 5.06
CA LYS A 116 8.36 -15.29 5.18
C LYS A 116 8.64 -14.64 6.52
N MET A 117 8.75 -15.44 7.56
CA MET A 117 9.05 -14.87 8.86
C MET A 117 10.43 -14.25 8.89
N ASP A 118 11.37 -14.86 8.20
CA ASP A 118 12.70 -14.29 8.15
C ASP A 118 12.71 -12.96 7.43
N ILE A 119 11.97 -12.85 6.35
CA ILE A 119 11.88 -11.60 5.61
C ILE A 119 11.24 -10.54 6.49
N TYR A 120 10.14 -10.87 7.16
CA TYR A 120 9.48 -9.88 7.99
C TYR A 120 10.36 -9.47 9.18
N ARG A 121 11.10 -10.41 9.70
CA ARG A 121 12.00 -10.09 10.79
C ARG A 121 13.07 -9.13 10.34
N SER A 122 13.61 -9.35 9.14
CA SER A 122 14.61 -8.46 8.60
C SER A 122 14.01 -7.09 8.32
N LEU A 123 12.80 -7.04 7.79
CA LEU A 123 12.16 -5.77 7.51
C LEU A 123 11.88 -4.99 8.79
N LYS A 124 11.63 -5.70 9.88
CA LYS A 124 11.34 -5.02 11.11
C LYS A 124 12.51 -4.26 11.66
N THR A 125 13.72 -4.59 11.31
CA THR A 125 14.90 -3.89 11.80
C THR A 125 15.12 -2.58 11.07
N LEU A 126 14.37 -2.31 10.00
CA LEU A 126 14.57 -1.11 9.22
C LEU A 126 13.60 -0.03 9.66
N LYS A 127 13.94 1.22 9.41
CA LYS A 127 13.01 2.30 9.65
C LYS A 127 11.91 2.20 8.64
N GLU A 128 10.76 2.78 8.93
CA GLU A 128 9.61 2.65 8.05
C GLU A 128 9.92 3.12 6.64
N ILE A 129 10.66 4.22 6.49
CA ILE A 129 10.92 4.73 5.16
C ILE A 129 11.88 3.79 4.41
N GLU A 130 12.83 3.21 5.11
CA GLU A 130 13.75 2.27 4.47
C GLU A 130 13.01 1.03 4.05
N ARG A 131 12.11 0.56 4.90
CA ARG A 131 11.31 -0.61 4.59
C ARG A 131 10.44 -0.36 3.37
N THR A 132 9.85 0.84 3.30
CA THR A 132 9.00 1.21 2.17
C THR A 132 9.81 1.22 0.88
N CYS A 133 10.96 1.84 0.88
CA CYS A 133 11.76 1.93 -0.34
C CYS A 133 12.24 0.57 -0.80
N ILE A 134 12.63 -0.28 0.12
CA ILE A 134 13.08 -1.61 -0.24
C ILE A 134 11.93 -2.43 -0.79
N THR A 135 10.75 -2.31 -0.18
CA THR A 135 9.60 -3.04 -0.65
C THR A 135 9.23 -2.61 -2.07
N LEU A 136 9.21 -1.32 -2.32
CA LEU A 136 8.84 -0.84 -3.65
C LEU A 136 9.89 -1.23 -4.69
N PHE A 137 11.14 -1.18 -4.33
CA PHE A 137 12.19 -1.45 -5.30
C PHE A 137 12.34 -2.94 -5.60
N TYR A 138 12.44 -3.76 -4.56
CA TYR A 138 12.70 -5.16 -4.78
C TYR A 138 11.46 -6.02 -4.90
N MET A 139 10.41 -5.71 -4.21
CA MET A 139 9.24 -6.56 -4.22
C MET A 139 8.18 -6.14 -5.20
N GLU A 140 8.08 -4.84 -5.46
CA GLU A 140 7.12 -4.36 -6.44
C GLU A 140 7.81 -3.96 -7.75
N ASP A 141 9.14 -4.11 -7.79
CA ASP A 141 9.91 -3.91 -9.01
C ASP A 141 9.71 -2.54 -9.61
N LEU A 142 9.69 -1.51 -8.81
CA LEU A 142 9.51 -0.16 -9.31
C LEU A 142 10.84 0.55 -9.45
N SER A 143 10.92 1.46 -10.39
CA SER A 143 12.14 2.21 -10.61
C SER A 143 12.34 3.24 -9.51
N ILE A 144 13.56 3.71 -9.36
CA ILE A 144 13.86 4.72 -8.35
C ILE A 144 13.05 5.97 -8.60
N GLU A 145 12.82 6.33 -9.86
CA GLU A 145 12.04 7.50 -10.17
C GLU A 145 10.60 7.36 -9.71
N LYS A 146 10.03 6.18 -9.89
CA LYS A 146 8.66 5.95 -9.45
C LYS A 146 8.58 5.95 -7.94
N ILE A 147 9.59 5.41 -7.27
CA ILE A 147 9.61 5.40 -5.82
C ILE A 147 9.71 6.83 -5.30
N ALA A 148 10.52 7.67 -5.92
CA ALA A 148 10.59 9.07 -5.53
C ALA A 148 9.24 9.75 -5.71
N GLY A 149 8.53 9.42 -6.78
CA GLY A 149 7.21 9.99 -7.00
C GLY A 149 6.18 9.53 -5.99
N ILE A 150 6.31 8.30 -5.49
CA ILE A 150 5.38 7.78 -4.51
C ILE A 150 5.69 8.35 -3.14
N THR A 151 6.94 8.39 -2.74
CA THR A 151 7.31 8.78 -1.39
C THR A 151 7.57 10.26 -1.22
N GLY A 152 7.82 10.96 -2.31
CA GLY A 152 8.17 12.35 -2.21
C GLY A 152 9.60 12.60 -1.80
N ILE A 153 10.42 11.57 -1.73
CA ILE A 153 11.81 11.73 -1.35
C ILE A 153 12.64 11.91 -2.58
N PRO A 154 13.51 12.88 -2.62
CA PRO A 154 14.32 13.13 -3.82
C PRO A 154 15.32 12.02 -4.11
#